data_9ae565b3ca48c2d14625b3d6636c12d6
#
_entry.id   9ae565b3ca48c2d14625b3d6636c12d6
#
_cell.length_a   1.000
_cell.length_b   1.000
_cell.length_c   1.000
_cell.angle_alpha   90.00
_cell.angle_beta   90.00
_cell.angle_gamma   90.00
#
_symmetry.space_group_name_H-M   'P 1'
#
loop_
_entity.id
_entity.type
_entity.pdbx_description
1 polymer ?
#
loop_
_entity_poly.entity_id
_entity_poly.type
_entity_poly.pdbx_seq_one_letter_code
_entity_poly.pdbx_strand_id
1 'polypeptide(L)'
;LRPSLRVAALSKLPNIYIFTHDSIYVGEDGPTHQPVETNAALRCIPNVQFLRPGDAEESAVAWEMALESTNHPVCMAFTRQAITVYEKADKDWRNTVRKGAYIVQEGTKNPDITILATRSEVEMSLNAAKLVSGKNIRIVSVMDKTLFEKQDESFQKEIIGNAKRVVVAEAGVSFGWEKYVSSKKDLFTIDRFGESG
;
A
#
# COMPACT_ATOMS: atom_id res chain seq x y z
N LEU A 1 17.74 13.78 -1.48
CA LEU A 1 16.97 12.99 -0.52
C LEU A 1 17.40 11.52 -0.45
N ARG A 2 17.45 10.77 -1.60
CA ARG A 2 17.84 9.33 -1.60
C ARG A 2 19.19 9.05 -0.93
N PRO A 3 20.28 9.83 -1.16
CA PRO A 3 21.55 9.62 -0.45
C PRO A 3 21.41 9.77 1.08
N SER A 4 20.73 10.81 1.55
CA SER A 4 20.51 11.05 2.99
C SER A 4 19.71 9.93 3.66
N LEU A 5 18.62 9.49 2.99
CA LEU A 5 17.81 8.36 3.48
C LEU A 5 18.62 7.06 3.51
N ARG A 6 19.43 6.81 2.48
CA ARG A 6 20.32 5.64 2.46
C ARG A 6 21.35 5.66 3.61
N VAL A 7 21.92 6.81 3.91
CA VAL A 7 22.86 6.97 5.05
C VAL A 7 22.13 6.74 6.37
N ALA A 8 20.93 7.30 6.55
CA ALA A 8 20.12 7.07 7.75
C ALA A 8 19.82 5.57 7.94
N ALA A 9 19.41 4.88 6.86
CA ALA A 9 19.14 3.44 6.89
C ALA A 9 20.39 2.60 7.21
N LEU A 10 21.54 2.94 6.62
CA LEU A 10 22.82 2.29 6.87
C LEU A 10 23.28 2.48 8.32
N SER A 11 23.10 3.70 8.85
CA SER A 11 23.49 4.08 10.22
C SER A 11 22.44 3.72 11.27
N LYS A 12 21.32 3.09 10.86
CA LYS A 12 20.20 2.69 11.75
C LYS A 12 19.61 3.87 12.54
N LEU A 13 19.51 5.03 11.91
CA LEU A 13 18.94 6.22 12.53
C LEU A 13 17.41 6.20 12.44
N PRO A 14 16.68 6.42 13.54
CA PRO A 14 15.22 6.39 13.55
C PRO A 14 14.61 7.71 13.09
N ASN A 15 14.96 8.15 11.89
CA ASN A 15 14.44 9.37 11.30
C ASN A 15 13.06 9.11 10.71
N ILE A 16 12.14 10.07 10.85
CA ILE A 16 10.83 10.03 10.22
C ILE A 16 10.85 10.97 9.01
N TYR A 17 10.51 10.43 7.84
CA TYR A 17 10.41 11.16 6.58
C TYR A 17 8.96 11.17 6.13
N ILE A 18 8.42 12.36 5.87
CA ILE A 18 7.04 12.53 5.42
C ILE A 18 7.07 13.02 3.98
N PHE A 19 6.37 12.29 3.12
CA PHE A 19 6.14 12.64 1.73
C PHE A 19 4.66 12.91 1.53
N THR A 20 4.34 14.01 0.90
CA THR A 20 2.97 14.34 0.49
C THR A 20 2.88 14.33 -1.03
N HIS A 21 1.65 14.21 -1.56
CA HIS A 21 1.42 14.23 -3.00
C HIS A 21 2.10 13.05 -3.72
N ASP A 22 1.83 11.84 -3.25
CA ASP A 22 2.60 10.61 -3.52
C ASP A 22 2.27 9.90 -4.83
N SER A 23 1.44 10.47 -5.69
CA SER A 23 0.99 9.79 -6.93
C SER A 23 0.52 10.76 -8.01
N ILE A 24 -0.01 10.22 -9.11
CA ILE A 24 -0.63 10.98 -10.21
C ILE A 24 -1.80 11.88 -9.75
N TYR A 25 -2.35 11.65 -8.57
CA TYR A 25 -3.38 12.50 -7.95
C TYR A 25 -2.89 13.88 -7.53
N VAL A 26 -1.60 14.21 -7.74
CA VAL A 26 -1.11 15.60 -7.74
C VAL A 26 -1.90 16.45 -8.70
N GLY A 27 -2.29 15.90 -9.86
CA GLY A 27 -3.18 16.57 -10.80
C GLY A 27 -2.44 17.46 -11.79
N GLU A 28 -2.92 18.71 -11.92
CA GLU A 28 -2.48 19.66 -12.96
C GLU A 28 -0.99 20.01 -12.99
N ASP A 29 -0.27 19.82 -11.89
CA ASP A 29 1.19 20.03 -11.86
C ASP A 29 1.94 19.11 -12.85
N GLY A 30 1.28 18.04 -13.28
CA GLY A 30 1.73 17.21 -14.37
C GLY A 30 2.91 16.28 -14.06
N PRO A 31 3.53 15.73 -15.10
CA PRO A 31 4.45 14.60 -14.97
C PRO A 31 5.75 14.93 -14.21
N THR A 32 6.12 16.21 -14.10
CA THR A 32 7.30 16.63 -13.33
C THR A 32 7.11 16.54 -11.83
N HIS A 33 5.87 16.51 -11.34
CA HIS A 33 5.52 16.47 -9.92
C HIS A 33 4.77 15.21 -9.51
N GLN A 34 4.21 14.48 -10.45
CA GLN A 34 3.48 13.22 -10.21
C GLN A 34 4.46 12.05 -10.04
N PRO A 35 4.74 11.57 -8.82
CA PRO A 35 5.63 10.44 -8.62
C PRO A 35 4.96 9.15 -9.10
N VAL A 36 5.70 8.32 -9.80
CA VAL A 36 5.26 6.98 -10.23
C VAL A 36 6.22 5.90 -9.74
N GLU A 37 7.54 6.12 -9.88
CA GLU A 37 8.59 5.18 -9.49
C GLU A 37 9.01 5.30 -8.02
N THR A 38 8.66 6.39 -7.35
CA THR A 38 9.19 6.75 -6.02
C THR A 38 8.85 5.70 -4.96
N ASN A 39 7.61 5.17 -4.97
CA ASN A 39 7.19 4.15 -4.02
C ASN A 39 8.03 2.87 -4.13
N ALA A 40 8.23 2.37 -5.33
CA ALA A 40 9.07 1.20 -5.58
C ALA A 40 10.53 1.48 -5.20
N ALA A 41 11.04 2.64 -5.55
CA ALA A 41 12.40 3.05 -5.25
C ALA A 41 12.68 3.15 -3.74
N LEU A 42 11.72 3.61 -2.92
CA LEU A 42 11.87 3.65 -1.46
C LEU A 42 11.84 2.24 -0.87
N ARG A 43 10.97 1.37 -1.34
CA ARG A 43 10.91 -0.04 -0.93
C ARG A 43 12.19 -0.83 -1.25
N CYS A 44 12.96 -0.40 -2.25
CA CYS A 44 14.23 -1.04 -2.61
C CYS A 44 15.39 -0.68 -1.67
N ILE A 45 15.25 0.30 -0.78
CA ILE A 45 16.34 0.69 0.12
C ILE A 45 16.32 -0.24 1.34
N PRO A 46 17.38 -1.03 1.59
CA PRO A 46 17.44 -1.90 2.76
C PRO A 46 17.29 -1.10 4.06
N ASN A 47 16.62 -1.70 5.04
CA ASN A 47 16.43 -1.11 6.36
C ASN A 47 15.61 0.20 6.38
N VAL A 48 14.85 0.48 5.31
CA VAL A 48 13.83 1.53 5.30
C VAL A 48 12.47 0.88 5.49
N GLN A 49 11.69 1.40 6.42
CA GLN A 49 10.26 1.09 6.50
C GLN A 49 9.49 2.11 5.67
N PHE A 50 8.60 1.64 4.80
CA PHE A 50 7.82 2.52 3.92
C PHE A 50 6.33 2.26 4.07
N LEU A 51 5.63 3.22 4.67
CA LEU A 51 4.21 3.16 5.01
C LEU A 51 3.38 4.01 4.05
N ARG A 52 2.31 3.42 3.53
CA ARG A 52 1.30 4.08 2.70
C ARG A 52 -0.10 3.90 3.31
N PRO A 53 -0.44 4.64 4.36
CA PRO A 53 -1.72 4.47 5.05
C PRO A 53 -2.91 4.86 4.19
N GLY A 54 -3.97 4.04 4.20
CA GLY A 54 -5.13 4.17 3.33
C GLY A 54 -6.15 5.22 3.78
N ASP A 55 -6.23 5.49 5.08
CA ASP A 55 -7.14 6.48 5.64
C ASP A 55 -6.54 7.15 6.90
N ALA A 56 -7.34 7.99 7.58
CA ALA A 56 -6.88 8.70 8.77
C ALA A 56 -6.57 7.77 9.95
N GLU A 57 -7.30 6.67 10.09
CA GLU A 57 -7.06 5.71 11.18
C GLU A 57 -5.79 4.89 10.93
N GLU A 58 -5.55 4.45 9.69
CA GLU A 58 -4.27 3.84 9.32
C GLU A 58 -3.11 4.83 9.49
N SER A 59 -3.35 6.12 9.19
CA SER A 59 -2.34 7.17 9.40
C SER A 59 -1.95 7.29 10.87
N ALA A 60 -2.90 7.17 11.80
CA ALA A 60 -2.60 7.16 13.23
C ALA A 60 -1.71 5.97 13.61
N VAL A 61 -2.02 4.76 13.11
CA VAL A 61 -1.18 3.58 13.35
C VAL A 61 0.20 3.74 12.70
N ALA A 62 0.27 4.32 11.50
CA ALA A 62 1.57 4.60 10.85
C ALA A 62 2.45 5.54 11.68
N TRP A 63 1.85 6.56 12.32
CA TRP A 63 2.56 7.44 13.25
C TRP A 63 3.02 6.70 14.52
N GLU A 64 2.16 5.85 15.10
CA GLU A 64 2.56 4.99 16.23
C GLU A 64 3.78 4.15 15.86
N MET A 65 3.73 3.44 14.72
CA MET A 65 4.84 2.62 14.24
C MET A 65 6.12 3.44 13.99
N ALA A 66 6.00 4.65 13.44
CA ALA A 66 7.13 5.52 13.16
C ALA A 66 7.79 6.03 14.46
N LEU A 67 7.00 6.37 15.47
CA LEU A 67 7.50 6.84 16.78
C LEU A 67 8.12 5.71 17.61
N GLU A 68 7.66 4.49 17.43
CA GLU A 68 8.22 3.28 18.09
C GLU A 68 9.52 2.81 17.43
N SER A 69 9.84 3.26 16.21
CA SER A 69 11.07 2.87 15.53
C SER A 69 12.29 3.42 16.25
N THR A 70 13.25 2.55 16.60
CA THR A 70 14.48 2.91 17.31
C THR A 70 15.75 2.65 16.52
N ASN A 71 15.68 1.92 15.39
CA ASN A 71 16.86 1.41 14.71
C ASN A 71 16.75 1.43 13.18
N HIS A 72 15.77 2.12 12.62
CA HIS A 72 15.60 2.28 11.18
C HIS A 72 14.77 3.53 10.85
N PRO A 73 15.00 4.15 9.70
CA PRO A 73 14.18 5.26 9.25
C PRO A 73 12.82 4.78 8.74
N VAL A 74 11.79 5.56 9.03
CA VAL A 74 10.43 5.34 8.57
C VAL A 74 10.05 6.43 7.58
N CYS A 75 9.58 6.03 6.41
CA CYS A 75 9.04 6.91 5.39
C CYS A 75 7.51 6.72 5.33
N MET A 76 6.78 7.82 5.43
CA MET A 76 5.32 7.82 5.29
C MET A 76 4.93 8.63 4.06
N ALA A 77 4.09 8.07 3.20
CA ALA A 77 3.61 8.74 2.00
C ALA A 77 2.11 9.02 2.11
N PHE A 78 1.73 10.30 1.94
CA PHE A 78 0.37 10.78 2.04
C PHE A 78 -0.13 11.37 0.72
N THR A 79 -1.45 11.27 0.46
CA THR A 79 -2.08 11.80 -0.75
C THR A 79 -2.36 13.31 -0.68
N ARG A 80 -2.61 13.89 -1.84
CA ARG A 80 -3.14 15.25 -1.96
C ARG A 80 -4.64 15.29 -1.66
N GLN A 81 -5.39 14.33 -2.21
CA GLN A 81 -6.85 14.32 -2.09
C GLN A 81 -7.32 13.85 -0.70
N ALA A 82 -8.52 14.29 -0.33
CA ALA A 82 -9.21 13.76 0.85
C ALA A 82 -9.57 12.28 0.63
N ILE A 83 -9.48 11.49 1.68
CA ILE A 83 -9.87 10.08 1.70
C ILE A 83 -10.86 9.89 2.84
N THR A 84 -11.92 9.13 2.58
CA THR A 84 -12.92 8.78 3.57
C THR A 84 -12.38 7.68 4.50
N VAL A 85 -12.65 7.79 5.80
CA VAL A 85 -12.42 6.67 6.72
C VAL A 85 -13.45 5.58 6.40
N TYR A 86 -12.97 4.39 6.11
CA TYR A 86 -13.78 3.24 5.73
C TYR A 86 -13.88 2.21 6.86
N GLU A 87 -14.97 1.44 6.85
CA GLU A 87 -15.13 0.32 7.76
C GLU A 87 -14.09 -0.76 7.50
N LYS A 88 -13.63 -1.40 8.56
CA LYS A 88 -12.66 -2.49 8.53
C LYS A 88 -13.33 -3.78 8.99
N ALA A 89 -13.34 -4.79 8.14
CA ALA A 89 -13.93 -6.09 8.45
C ALA A 89 -13.12 -6.83 9.53
N ASP A 90 -11.81 -6.73 9.50
CA ASP A 90 -10.94 -7.24 10.55
C ASP A 90 -11.13 -6.40 11.83
N LYS A 91 -11.64 -7.04 12.89
CA LYS A 91 -11.89 -6.35 14.17
C LYS A 91 -10.60 -6.06 14.95
N ASP A 92 -9.52 -6.78 14.66
CA ASP A 92 -8.18 -6.58 15.23
C ASP A 92 -7.24 -5.83 14.27
N TRP A 93 -7.79 -5.14 13.28
CA TRP A 93 -7.06 -4.50 12.18
C TRP A 93 -5.87 -3.64 12.63
N ARG A 94 -5.97 -2.97 13.79
CA ARG A 94 -4.88 -2.14 14.33
C ARG A 94 -3.63 -2.96 14.65
N ASN A 95 -3.79 -4.20 15.11
CA ASN A 95 -2.68 -5.12 15.34
C ASN A 95 -2.27 -5.81 14.04
N THR A 96 -3.24 -6.18 13.20
CA THR A 96 -2.98 -6.88 11.94
C THR A 96 -2.21 -5.98 10.96
N VAL A 97 -2.57 -4.70 10.83
CA VAL A 97 -1.90 -3.75 9.92
C VAL A 97 -0.42 -3.52 10.28
N ARG A 98 -0.06 -3.67 11.54
CA ARG A 98 1.34 -3.62 12.01
C ARG A 98 2.21 -4.77 11.46
N LYS A 99 1.59 -5.78 10.86
CA LYS A 99 2.28 -6.84 10.09
C LYS A 99 2.39 -6.52 8.59
N GLY A 100 1.95 -5.33 8.18
CA GLY A 100 2.07 -4.78 6.84
C GLY A 100 0.79 -4.77 6.02
N ALA A 101 -0.17 -5.67 6.29
CA ALA A 101 -1.44 -5.74 5.56
C ALA A 101 -2.56 -6.32 6.42
N TYR A 102 -3.81 -5.99 6.10
CA TYR A 102 -5.00 -6.53 6.75
C TYR A 102 -6.22 -6.54 5.81
N ILE A 103 -7.25 -7.27 6.19
CA ILE A 103 -8.48 -7.40 5.40
C ILE A 103 -9.42 -6.22 5.74
N VAL A 104 -9.65 -5.36 4.75
CA VAL A 104 -10.59 -4.23 4.84
C VAL A 104 -12.01 -4.70 4.58
N GLN A 105 -12.22 -5.44 3.50
CA GLN A 105 -13.49 -6.06 3.17
C GLN A 105 -13.32 -7.57 3.09
N GLU A 106 -14.07 -8.27 3.92
CA GLU A 106 -14.05 -9.73 3.92
C GLU A 106 -14.77 -10.27 2.68
N GLY A 107 -14.12 -11.24 2.07
CA GLY A 107 -14.77 -12.17 1.19
C GLY A 107 -15.07 -13.47 1.95
N THR A 108 -15.39 -14.54 1.25
CA THR A 108 -15.35 -15.87 1.85
C THR A 108 -13.90 -16.37 1.91
N LYS A 109 -13.67 -17.53 2.54
CA LYS A 109 -12.34 -18.17 2.59
C LYS A 109 -11.72 -18.39 1.19
N ASN A 110 -12.56 -18.57 0.17
CA ASN A 110 -12.16 -18.73 -1.23
C ASN A 110 -12.82 -17.61 -2.06
N PRO A 111 -12.32 -16.39 -2.04
CA PRO A 111 -12.89 -15.30 -2.82
C PRO A 111 -12.70 -15.53 -4.32
N ASP A 112 -13.62 -15.01 -5.13
CA ASP A 112 -13.41 -14.98 -6.58
C ASP A 112 -12.27 -14.07 -6.95
N ILE A 113 -12.17 -12.92 -6.24
CA ILE A 113 -11.15 -11.91 -6.46
C ILE A 113 -10.63 -11.44 -5.11
N THR A 114 -9.31 -11.35 -4.95
CA THR A 114 -8.67 -10.56 -3.90
C THR A 114 -7.99 -9.36 -4.51
N ILE A 115 -8.30 -8.17 -4.03
CA ILE A 115 -7.64 -6.92 -4.45
C ILE A 115 -6.65 -6.52 -3.36
N LEU A 116 -5.37 -6.48 -3.72
CA LEU A 116 -4.30 -5.92 -2.89
C LEU A 116 -4.17 -4.44 -3.26
N ALA A 117 -4.58 -3.57 -2.38
CA ALA A 117 -4.57 -2.14 -2.62
C ALA A 117 -3.69 -1.41 -1.61
N THR A 118 -3.09 -0.31 -2.01
CA THR A 118 -2.35 0.57 -1.13
C THR A 118 -3.05 1.92 -1.08
N ARG A 119 -3.12 2.54 0.07
CA ARG A 119 -3.50 3.94 0.25
C ARG A 119 -4.88 4.31 -0.36
N SER A 120 -4.96 5.39 -1.18
CA SER A 120 -6.20 5.86 -1.83
C SER A 120 -6.85 4.79 -2.72
N GLU A 121 -6.07 3.85 -3.21
CA GLU A 121 -6.56 2.75 -4.04
C GLU A 121 -7.40 1.75 -3.23
N VAL A 122 -7.31 1.77 -1.89
CA VAL A 122 -8.20 0.98 -1.01
C VAL A 122 -9.64 1.50 -1.13
N GLU A 123 -9.87 2.80 -0.95
CA GLU A 123 -11.21 3.41 -1.12
C GLU A 123 -11.74 3.22 -2.55
N MET A 124 -10.88 3.41 -3.55
CA MET A 124 -11.22 3.16 -4.95
C MET A 124 -11.65 1.70 -5.16
N SER A 125 -10.94 0.75 -4.57
CA SER A 125 -11.27 -0.69 -4.66
C SER A 125 -12.58 -1.03 -3.97
N LEU A 126 -12.87 -0.42 -2.81
CA LEU A 126 -14.15 -0.56 -2.11
C LEU A 126 -15.31 -0.05 -2.98
N ASN A 127 -15.12 1.09 -3.63
CA ASN A 127 -16.14 1.66 -4.52
C ASN A 127 -16.31 0.82 -5.79
N ALA A 128 -15.24 0.33 -6.38
CA ALA A 128 -15.30 -0.56 -7.54
C ALA A 128 -16.01 -1.88 -7.21
N ALA A 129 -15.76 -2.46 -6.03
CA ALA A 129 -16.41 -3.71 -5.60
C ALA A 129 -17.94 -3.59 -5.51
N LYS A 130 -18.47 -2.41 -5.13
CA LYS A 130 -19.90 -2.13 -5.07
C LYS A 130 -20.58 -2.18 -6.46
N LEU A 131 -19.82 -1.96 -7.52
CA LEU A 131 -20.32 -1.97 -8.91
C LEU A 131 -20.33 -3.37 -9.52
N VAL A 132 -19.72 -4.35 -8.85
CA VAL A 132 -19.61 -5.73 -9.35
C VAL A 132 -20.58 -6.63 -8.60
N SER A 133 -21.64 -7.09 -9.28
CA SER A 133 -22.59 -8.03 -8.73
C SER A 133 -22.16 -9.49 -8.92
N GLY A 134 -22.61 -10.38 -8.04
CA GLY A 134 -22.44 -11.83 -8.17
C GLY A 134 -20.98 -12.33 -8.01
N LYS A 135 -20.10 -11.50 -7.50
CA LYS A 135 -18.71 -11.89 -7.19
C LYS A 135 -18.41 -11.70 -5.72
N ASN A 136 -17.65 -12.63 -5.18
CA ASN A 136 -17.14 -12.59 -3.84
C ASN A 136 -15.75 -11.92 -3.86
N ILE A 137 -15.68 -10.68 -3.39
CA ILE A 137 -14.48 -9.84 -3.48
C ILE A 137 -13.94 -9.56 -2.09
N ARG A 138 -12.67 -9.92 -1.86
CA ARG A 138 -11.89 -9.51 -0.72
C ARG A 138 -11.05 -8.30 -1.08
N ILE A 139 -10.98 -7.31 -0.18
CA ILE A 139 -10.09 -6.16 -0.31
C ILE A 139 -9.13 -6.14 0.86
N VAL A 140 -7.86 -6.01 0.54
CA VAL A 140 -6.75 -5.98 1.48
C VAL A 140 -6.06 -4.63 1.37
N SER A 141 -5.91 -3.92 2.49
CA SER A 141 -5.00 -2.78 2.58
C SER A 141 -3.59 -3.29 2.85
N VAL A 142 -2.66 -2.93 1.97
CA VAL A 142 -1.22 -3.23 2.13
C VAL A 142 -0.51 -1.93 2.49
N MET A 143 -0.50 -1.59 3.78
CA MET A 143 0.12 -0.35 4.27
C MET A 143 1.65 -0.40 4.16
N ASP A 144 2.26 -1.56 4.46
CA ASP A 144 3.70 -1.81 4.31
C ASP A 144 3.94 -3.13 3.59
N LYS A 145 4.14 -3.03 2.28
CA LYS A 145 4.39 -4.20 1.41
C LYS A 145 5.61 -5.00 1.85
N THR A 146 6.70 -4.30 2.19
CA THR A 146 7.97 -4.95 2.56
C THR A 146 7.84 -5.71 3.89
N LEU A 147 7.09 -5.16 4.83
CA LEU A 147 6.83 -5.81 6.11
C LEU A 147 5.88 -7.01 5.94
N PHE A 148 4.85 -6.87 5.11
CA PHE A 148 3.95 -7.98 4.76
C PHE A 148 4.70 -9.15 4.12
N GLU A 149 5.65 -8.87 3.25
CA GLU A 149 6.49 -9.88 2.58
C GLU A 149 7.46 -10.60 3.53
N LYS A 150 7.76 -10.03 4.69
CA LYS A 150 8.57 -10.65 5.73
C LYS A 150 7.77 -11.55 6.68
N GLN A 151 6.46 -11.49 6.64
CA GLN A 151 5.62 -12.38 7.43
C GLN A 151 5.73 -13.82 6.90
N ASP A 152 5.37 -14.78 7.75
CA ASP A 152 5.33 -16.18 7.34
C ASP A 152 4.28 -16.42 6.24
N GLU A 153 4.45 -17.52 5.50
CA GLU A 153 3.56 -17.86 4.39
C GLU A 153 2.11 -18.10 4.85
N SER A 154 1.92 -18.56 6.07
CA SER A 154 0.57 -18.84 6.60
C SER A 154 -0.21 -17.56 6.77
N PHE A 155 0.40 -16.51 7.31
CA PHE A 155 -0.19 -15.20 7.44
C PHE A 155 -0.46 -14.57 6.08
N GLN A 156 0.52 -14.61 5.15
CA GLN A 156 0.30 -14.07 3.80
C GLN A 156 -0.85 -14.77 3.08
N LYS A 157 -0.95 -16.10 3.19
CA LYS A 157 -2.05 -16.89 2.62
C LYS A 157 -3.40 -16.59 3.28
N GLU A 158 -3.43 -16.36 4.59
CA GLU A 158 -4.64 -15.98 5.32
C GLU A 158 -5.16 -14.62 4.81
N ILE A 159 -4.29 -13.63 4.71
CA ILE A 159 -4.64 -12.27 4.26
C ILE A 159 -5.12 -12.29 2.80
N ILE A 160 -4.38 -12.93 1.90
CA ILE A 160 -4.75 -12.99 0.47
C ILE A 160 -5.95 -13.91 0.24
N GLY A 161 -6.08 -14.96 1.02
CA GLY A 161 -7.07 -16.01 0.83
C GLY A 161 -6.72 -16.92 -0.35
N ASN A 162 -7.53 -17.94 -0.56
CA ASN A 162 -7.41 -18.84 -1.72
C ASN A 162 -8.23 -18.29 -2.90
N ALA A 163 -7.85 -17.10 -3.38
CA ALA A 163 -8.57 -16.41 -4.44
C ALA A 163 -8.34 -17.05 -5.81
N LYS A 164 -9.40 -17.10 -6.64
CA LYS A 164 -9.29 -17.52 -8.04
C LYS A 164 -8.46 -16.52 -8.85
N ARG A 165 -8.48 -15.26 -8.48
CA ARG A 165 -7.76 -14.16 -9.12
C ARG A 165 -7.28 -13.16 -8.07
N VAL A 166 -6.02 -12.81 -8.12
CA VAL A 166 -5.47 -11.70 -7.32
C VAL A 166 -5.24 -10.51 -8.25
N VAL A 167 -5.66 -9.35 -7.80
CA VAL A 167 -5.53 -8.07 -8.50
C VAL A 167 -4.74 -7.12 -7.59
N VAL A 168 -3.89 -6.30 -8.18
CA VAL A 168 -3.16 -5.26 -7.47
C VAL A 168 -3.64 -3.89 -7.93
N ALA A 169 -3.85 -2.98 -7.00
CA ALA A 169 -4.16 -1.58 -7.25
C ALA A 169 -3.17 -0.66 -6.51
N GLU A 170 -2.28 -0.02 -7.26
CA GLU A 170 -1.34 0.98 -6.75
C GLU A 170 -1.10 2.08 -7.77
N ALA A 171 -1.28 3.35 -7.39
CA ALA A 171 -0.92 4.51 -8.19
C ALA A 171 0.61 4.71 -8.18
N GLY A 172 1.33 3.80 -8.81
CA GLY A 172 2.77 3.72 -8.94
C GLY A 172 3.14 2.61 -9.89
N VAL A 173 4.44 2.41 -10.15
CA VAL A 173 4.92 1.36 -11.06
C VAL A 173 4.64 -0.05 -10.52
N SER A 174 4.46 -0.99 -11.44
CA SER A 174 4.17 -2.40 -11.15
C SER A 174 5.31 -3.15 -10.43
N PHE A 175 6.50 -2.57 -10.39
CA PHE A 175 7.71 -3.22 -9.88
C PHE A 175 7.54 -3.85 -8.50
N GLY A 176 7.75 -5.15 -8.44
CA GLY A 176 7.66 -5.97 -7.22
C GLY A 176 6.24 -6.42 -6.85
N TRP A 177 5.23 -6.10 -7.66
CA TRP A 177 3.86 -6.58 -7.51
C TRP A 177 3.54 -7.80 -8.38
N GLU A 178 4.34 -8.06 -9.41
CA GLU A 178 4.13 -9.13 -10.40
C GLU A 178 4.02 -10.51 -9.76
N LYS A 179 4.68 -10.72 -8.62
CA LYS A 179 4.68 -12.00 -7.91
C LYS A 179 3.33 -12.40 -7.30
N TYR A 180 2.42 -11.42 -7.15
CA TYR A 180 1.09 -11.67 -6.57
C TYR A 180 0.03 -12.03 -7.61
N VAL A 181 0.29 -11.76 -8.88
CA VAL A 181 -0.69 -11.89 -9.96
C VAL A 181 -0.29 -12.97 -10.96
N SER A 182 -1.29 -13.63 -11.56
CA SER A 182 -1.06 -14.62 -12.61
C SER A 182 -0.93 -14.00 -14.01
N SER A 183 -1.34 -12.74 -14.16
CA SER A 183 -1.33 -12.02 -15.43
C SER A 183 -1.02 -10.54 -15.19
N LYS A 184 -0.25 -9.93 -16.10
CA LYS A 184 -0.02 -8.47 -16.08
C LYS A 184 -1.30 -7.65 -16.21
N LYS A 185 -2.37 -8.24 -16.75
CA LYS A 185 -3.69 -7.60 -16.83
C LYS A 185 -4.35 -7.39 -15.45
N ASP A 186 -3.82 -8.03 -14.42
CA ASP A 186 -4.30 -7.93 -13.05
C ASP A 186 -3.53 -6.87 -12.23
N LEU A 187 -2.61 -6.15 -12.87
CA LEU A 187 -1.88 -5.03 -12.31
C LEU A 187 -2.56 -3.71 -12.76
N PHE A 188 -3.27 -3.07 -11.86
CA PHE A 188 -3.79 -1.72 -12.04
C PHE A 188 -2.77 -0.75 -11.45
N THR A 189 -1.73 -0.50 -12.23
CA THR A 189 -0.52 0.27 -11.87
C THR A 189 -0.26 1.34 -12.92
N ILE A 190 0.64 2.25 -12.61
CA ILE A 190 1.03 3.36 -13.49
C ILE A 190 2.49 3.16 -13.88
N ASP A 191 2.72 2.54 -15.04
CA ASP A 191 4.06 2.25 -15.57
C ASP A 191 4.49 3.27 -16.67
N ARG A 192 3.99 4.47 -16.57
CA ARG A 192 4.30 5.62 -17.43
C ARG A 192 4.24 6.91 -16.62
N PHE A 193 4.83 7.97 -17.14
CA PHE A 193 4.62 9.30 -16.55
C PHE A 193 3.15 9.70 -16.61
N GLY A 194 2.73 10.52 -15.66
CA GLY A 194 1.43 11.14 -15.68
C GLY A 194 1.34 12.24 -16.75
N GLU A 195 0.22 12.92 -16.76
CA GLU A 195 -0.09 13.97 -17.74
C GLU A 195 -0.67 15.18 -17.01
N SER A 196 -0.49 16.38 -17.58
CA SER A 196 -1.21 17.58 -17.14
C SER A 196 -2.64 17.50 -17.66
N GLY A 197 -3.60 17.78 -16.79
CA GLY A 197 -5.02 17.82 -17.13
C GLY A 197 -5.52 19.21 -17.47
#